data_c730f30d58f130fd639ec0f5a3d1a493
#
_entry.id   c730f30d58f130fd639ec0f5a3d1a493
#
_cell.length_a   1.000
_cell.length_b   1.000
_cell.length_c   1.000
_cell.angle_alpha   90.00
_cell.angle_beta   90.00
_cell.angle_gamma   90.00
#
_symmetry.space_group_name_H-M   'P 1'
#
loop_
_entity.id
_entity.type
_entity.pdbx_description
1 polymer ?
#
loop_
_entity_poly.entity_id
_entity_poly.type
_entity_poly.pdbx_seq_one_letter_code
_entity_poly.pdbx_strand_id
1 'polypeptide(L)'
;MARKKHDSPDLVDDPVAVDPSDEIRDELPEDLNAEEYVGVYQFPDNKRRRTPALLYLVVGAAMIACWVATRSGDPVLVNRGLGIGGAFLVVLGAYGMLAGTPLTVYEADALAAASRHVGFPIGHASAQLGWQGLVSRPTWRILLYSAENPPKRRGLVLVDGVDATVVGDMVEDNPEDWSQYDD
;
A
#
# COMPACT_ATOMS: atom_id res chain seq x y z
N MET A 1 -58.79 -34.37 -56.37
CA MET A 1 -57.51 -34.27 -55.67
C MET A 1 -57.21 -32.78 -55.48
N ALA A 2 -57.51 -32.22 -54.32
CA ALA A 2 -57.39 -30.77 -54.03
C ALA A 2 -56.22 -30.60 -53.11
N ARG A 3 -55.25 -29.80 -53.54
CA ARG A 3 -53.99 -29.47 -52.85
C ARG A 3 -54.30 -28.33 -51.89
N LYS A 4 -54.25 -28.61 -50.59
CA LYS A 4 -54.47 -27.61 -49.50
C LYS A 4 -53.22 -26.73 -49.41
N LYS A 5 -53.41 -25.42 -49.68
CA LYS A 5 -52.41 -24.38 -49.54
C LYS A 5 -52.20 -24.08 -48.05
N HIS A 6 -51.00 -24.24 -47.58
CA HIS A 6 -50.65 -23.95 -46.20
C HIS A 6 -50.28 -22.46 -46.10
N ASP A 7 -51.16 -21.66 -45.50
CA ASP A 7 -50.92 -20.29 -45.13
C ASP A 7 -50.05 -20.26 -43.88
N SER A 8 -48.83 -19.72 -44.03
CA SER A 8 -47.99 -19.39 -42.90
C SER A 8 -48.40 -18.01 -42.38
N PRO A 9 -48.62 -17.82 -41.08
CA PRO A 9 -48.82 -16.48 -40.55
C PRO A 9 -47.51 -15.72 -40.55
N ASP A 10 -47.55 -14.52 -41.17
CA ASP A 10 -46.48 -13.53 -41.09
C ASP A 10 -46.24 -13.17 -39.62
N LEU A 11 -45.11 -13.61 -39.08
CA LEU A 11 -44.55 -13.09 -37.83
C LEU A 11 -43.98 -11.71 -38.13
N VAL A 12 -44.80 -10.68 -37.90
CA VAL A 12 -44.30 -9.32 -37.77
C VAL A 12 -43.54 -9.27 -36.48
N ASP A 13 -42.18 -9.26 -36.57
CA ASP A 13 -41.33 -8.92 -35.46
C ASP A 13 -41.57 -7.45 -35.11
N ASP A 14 -42.51 -7.21 -34.17
CA ASP A 14 -42.53 -5.91 -33.48
C ASP A 14 -41.20 -5.75 -32.72
N PRO A 15 -40.48 -4.64 -32.89
CA PRO A 15 -39.30 -4.37 -32.08
C PRO A 15 -39.72 -4.30 -30.61
N VAL A 16 -39.31 -5.27 -29.82
CA VAL A 16 -39.43 -5.23 -28.36
C VAL A 16 -38.83 -3.93 -27.89
N ALA A 17 -39.69 -2.99 -27.47
CA ALA A 17 -39.27 -1.77 -26.81
C ALA A 17 -38.57 -2.20 -25.50
N VAL A 18 -37.25 -2.19 -25.50
CA VAL A 18 -36.47 -2.39 -24.29
C VAL A 18 -36.71 -1.17 -23.41
N ASP A 19 -37.38 -1.39 -22.27
CA ASP A 19 -37.62 -0.39 -21.25
C ASP A 19 -36.22 0.11 -20.78
N PRO A 20 -35.94 1.43 -20.84
CA PRO A 20 -34.66 1.95 -20.35
C PRO A 20 -34.44 1.72 -18.85
N SER A 21 -35.44 1.20 -18.12
CA SER A 21 -35.28 0.75 -16.73
C SER A 21 -34.75 -0.68 -16.60
N ASP A 22 -34.70 -1.45 -17.71
CA ASP A 22 -34.12 -2.80 -17.79
C ASP A 22 -32.63 -2.78 -18.20
N GLU A 23 -31.96 -1.63 -18.10
CA GLU A 23 -30.51 -1.64 -18.07
C GLU A 23 -30.09 -2.56 -16.92
N ILE A 24 -29.55 -3.73 -17.27
CA ILE A 24 -28.93 -4.65 -16.29
C ILE A 24 -27.82 -3.83 -15.63
N ARG A 25 -28.16 -3.17 -14.51
CA ARG A 25 -27.18 -2.63 -13.60
C ARG A 25 -26.44 -3.84 -13.04
N ASP A 26 -25.20 -3.94 -13.41
CA ASP A 26 -24.26 -4.91 -12.86
C ASP A 26 -23.95 -4.50 -11.40
N GLU A 27 -24.99 -4.57 -10.55
CA GLU A 27 -24.86 -4.31 -9.12
C GLU A 27 -24.39 -5.62 -8.49
N LEU A 28 -23.23 -5.55 -7.84
CA LEU A 28 -22.75 -6.67 -7.03
C LEU A 28 -23.83 -7.02 -5.99
N PRO A 29 -24.16 -8.31 -5.81
CA PRO A 29 -25.01 -8.74 -4.71
C PRO A 29 -24.50 -8.16 -3.38
N GLU A 30 -25.42 -7.77 -2.48
CA GLU A 30 -25.09 -7.13 -1.20
C GLU A 30 -24.09 -7.95 -0.37
N ASP A 31 -24.15 -9.28 -0.46
CA ASP A 31 -23.23 -10.20 0.21
C ASP A 31 -21.81 -10.22 -0.39
N LEU A 32 -21.61 -9.67 -1.59
CA LEU A 32 -20.32 -9.50 -2.25
C LEU A 32 -19.82 -8.05 -2.23
N ASN A 33 -20.56 -7.13 -1.61
CA ASN A 33 -20.11 -5.75 -1.47
C ASN A 33 -18.95 -5.66 -0.47
N ALA A 34 -17.72 -5.67 -1.00
CA ALA A 34 -16.50 -5.62 -0.20
C ALA A 34 -16.39 -4.34 0.64
N GLU A 35 -17.07 -3.27 0.27
CA GLU A 35 -17.06 -1.99 1.02
C GLU A 35 -17.78 -2.11 2.36
N GLU A 36 -18.73 -3.02 2.49
CA GLU A 36 -19.48 -3.24 3.73
C GLU A 36 -18.65 -4.04 4.77
N TYR A 37 -17.80 -4.97 4.30
CA TYR A 37 -17.03 -5.88 5.15
C TYR A 37 -15.56 -5.48 5.32
N VAL A 38 -15.00 -4.83 4.32
CA VAL A 38 -13.59 -4.43 4.28
C VAL A 38 -13.55 -2.94 4.02
N GLY A 39 -13.63 -2.12 5.05
CA GLY A 39 -13.53 -0.66 4.89
C GLY A 39 -12.33 -0.26 4.01
N VAL A 40 -12.26 1.00 3.60
CA VAL A 40 -11.18 1.56 2.77
C VAL A 40 -9.83 1.03 3.25
N TYR A 41 -9.06 0.40 2.36
CA TYR A 41 -7.75 -0.17 2.69
C TYR A 41 -6.85 0.90 3.31
N GLN A 42 -6.40 0.66 4.55
CA GLN A 42 -5.48 1.53 5.24
C GLN A 42 -4.07 0.96 5.14
N PHE A 43 -3.18 1.73 4.53
CA PHE A 43 -1.78 1.36 4.48
C PHE A 43 -1.18 1.30 5.90
N PRO A 44 -0.31 0.30 6.19
CA PRO A 44 0.33 0.18 7.48
C PRO A 44 1.19 1.41 7.81
N ASP A 45 0.96 1.99 8.99
CA ASP A 45 1.72 3.15 9.48
C ASP A 45 2.66 2.74 10.63
N ASN A 46 3.94 3.02 10.47
CA ASN A 46 4.97 2.79 11.48
C ASN A 46 4.81 3.64 12.75
N LYS A 47 3.99 4.69 12.72
CA LYS A 47 3.71 5.54 13.88
C LYS A 47 3.26 4.74 15.11
N ARG A 48 2.59 3.60 14.90
CA ARG A 48 2.19 2.69 15.98
C ARG A 48 3.35 2.19 16.83
N ARG A 49 4.58 2.16 16.31
CA ARG A 49 5.80 1.76 17.03
C ARG A 49 6.21 2.77 18.12
N ARG A 50 5.77 4.02 18.03
CA ARG A 50 6.11 5.07 19.00
C ARG A 50 5.49 4.84 20.37
N THR A 51 4.29 4.27 20.43
CA THR A 51 3.62 4.01 21.72
C THR A 51 4.39 3.02 22.62
N PRO A 52 4.73 1.79 22.15
CA PRO A 52 5.56 0.88 22.95
C PRO A 52 6.97 1.42 23.15
N ALA A 53 7.53 2.16 22.17
CA ALA A 53 8.86 2.77 22.33
C ALA A 53 8.91 3.79 23.47
N LEU A 54 7.88 4.63 23.61
CA LEU A 54 7.78 5.54 24.73
C LEU A 54 7.70 4.80 26.08
N LEU A 55 6.93 3.70 26.14
CA LEU A 55 6.84 2.89 27.34
C LEU A 55 8.22 2.32 27.72
N TYR A 56 8.98 1.79 26.74
CA TYR A 56 10.34 1.29 26.98
C TYR A 56 11.29 2.38 27.48
N LEU A 57 11.20 3.61 26.94
CA LEU A 57 11.98 4.74 27.41
C LEU A 57 11.66 5.09 28.87
N VAL A 58 10.37 5.19 29.20
CA VAL A 58 9.93 5.56 30.57
C VAL A 58 10.33 4.49 31.59
N VAL A 59 10.04 3.21 31.29
CA VAL A 59 10.39 2.09 32.18
C VAL A 59 11.91 1.96 32.30
N GLY A 60 12.65 2.02 31.20
CA GLY A 60 14.11 1.93 31.22
C GLY A 60 14.75 3.07 32.02
N ALA A 61 14.26 4.30 31.83
CA ALA A 61 14.72 5.48 32.61
C ALA A 61 14.41 5.30 34.11
N ALA A 62 13.22 4.81 34.47
CA ALA A 62 12.84 4.56 35.87
C ALA A 62 13.74 3.47 36.50
N MET A 63 14.05 2.39 35.78
CA MET A 63 14.97 1.35 36.24
C MET A 63 16.37 1.88 36.51
N ILE A 64 16.91 2.71 35.59
CA ILE A 64 18.24 3.34 35.75
C ILE A 64 18.20 4.31 36.95
N ALA A 65 17.17 5.15 37.05
CA ALA A 65 17.03 6.10 38.16
C ALA A 65 16.98 5.38 39.52
N CYS A 66 16.19 4.30 39.61
CA CYS A 66 16.10 3.47 40.81
C CYS A 66 17.46 2.88 41.16
N TRP A 67 18.19 2.29 40.18
CA TRP A 67 19.52 1.75 40.40
C TRP A 67 20.52 2.82 40.87
N VAL A 68 20.53 3.99 40.25
CA VAL A 68 21.42 5.10 40.65
C VAL A 68 21.11 5.60 42.06
N ALA A 69 19.84 5.75 42.42
CA ALA A 69 19.41 6.25 43.72
C ALA A 69 19.73 5.30 44.88
N THR A 70 19.70 3.98 44.62
CA THR A 70 19.83 2.96 45.68
C THR A 70 21.20 2.27 45.73
N ARG A 71 22.10 2.55 44.77
CA ARG A 71 23.40 1.86 44.66
C ARG A 71 24.30 1.93 45.92
N SER A 72 24.11 2.93 46.78
CA SER A 72 24.90 3.11 48.02
C SER A 72 24.41 2.26 49.18
N GLY A 73 23.18 1.69 49.08
CA GLY A 73 22.53 0.93 50.15
C GLY A 73 22.65 -0.61 50.03
N ASP A 74 23.35 -1.09 49.01
CA ASP A 74 23.50 -2.52 48.67
C ASP A 74 22.18 -3.33 48.66
N PRO A 75 21.14 -2.86 47.95
CA PRO A 75 19.85 -3.53 47.91
C PRO A 75 19.92 -4.82 47.06
N VAL A 76 19.29 -5.88 47.53
CA VAL A 76 19.32 -7.21 46.87
C VAL A 76 18.68 -7.20 45.48
N LEU A 77 17.55 -6.46 45.33
CA LEU A 77 16.79 -6.43 44.07
C LEU A 77 17.27 -5.38 43.08
N VAL A 78 17.88 -4.30 43.55
CA VAL A 78 18.33 -3.17 42.72
C VAL A 78 19.83 -3.28 42.46
N ASN A 79 20.21 -4.29 41.71
CA ASN A 79 21.61 -4.59 41.40
C ASN A 79 22.00 -4.02 40.00
N ARG A 80 23.26 -4.24 39.58
CA ARG A 80 23.78 -3.82 38.28
C ARG A 80 22.95 -4.36 37.11
N GLY A 81 22.30 -5.53 37.26
CA GLY A 81 21.43 -6.11 36.23
C GLY A 81 20.21 -5.23 35.93
N LEU A 82 19.63 -4.56 36.96
CA LEU A 82 18.54 -3.62 36.79
C LEU A 82 18.99 -2.39 35.96
N GLY A 83 20.18 -1.88 36.24
CA GLY A 83 20.76 -0.75 35.46
C GLY A 83 21.03 -1.12 34.01
N ILE A 84 21.59 -2.32 33.76
CA ILE A 84 21.86 -2.82 32.41
C ILE A 84 20.54 -3.08 31.66
N GLY A 85 19.56 -3.71 32.31
CA GLY A 85 18.22 -3.93 31.74
C GLY A 85 17.52 -2.62 31.38
N GLY A 86 17.62 -1.62 32.26
CA GLY A 86 17.11 -0.28 32.01
C GLY A 86 17.77 0.39 30.80
N ALA A 87 19.09 0.30 30.69
CA ALA A 87 19.85 0.82 29.55
C ALA A 87 19.43 0.13 28.25
N PHE A 88 19.24 -1.19 28.26
CA PHE A 88 18.76 -1.94 27.10
C PHE A 88 17.36 -1.49 26.67
N LEU A 89 16.43 -1.29 27.59
CA LEU A 89 15.09 -0.75 27.29
C LEU A 89 15.15 0.65 26.71
N VAL A 90 16.02 1.53 27.21
CA VAL A 90 16.22 2.87 26.65
C VAL A 90 16.70 2.80 25.20
N VAL A 91 17.65 1.92 24.90
CA VAL A 91 18.16 1.73 23.52
C VAL A 91 17.04 1.21 22.61
N LEU A 92 16.26 0.21 23.04
CA LEU A 92 15.11 -0.29 22.28
C LEU A 92 14.05 0.78 22.07
N GLY A 93 13.75 1.57 23.09
CA GLY A 93 12.81 2.67 23.01
C GLY A 93 13.28 3.77 22.04
N ALA A 94 14.55 4.15 22.12
CA ALA A 94 15.15 5.10 21.19
C ALA A 94 15.09 4.60 19.73
N TYR A 95 15.44 3.35 19.49
CA TYR A 95 15.31 2.73 18.18
C TYR A 95 13.86 2.74 17.68
N GLY A 96 12.89 2.35 18.53
CA GLY A 96 11.47 2.36 18.17
C GLY A 96 10.93 3.75 17.85
N MET A 97 11.43 4.80 18.53
CA MET A 97 11.09 6.19 18.20
C MET A 97 11.64 6.61 16.83
N LEU A 98 12.88 6.23 16.50
CA LEU A 98 13.50 6.49 15.20
C LEU A 98 12.81 5.71 14.06
N ALA A 99 12.50 4.44 14.31
CA ALA A 99 11.85 3.56 13.34
C ALA A 99 10.33 3.81 13.21
N GLY A 100 9.75 4.64 14.08
CA GLY A 100 8.34 5.02 14.06
C GLY A 100 8.04 6.20 13.11
N THR A 101 8.68 6.29 11.96
CA THR A 101 8.44 7.35 10.97
C THR A 101 7.03 7.23 10.39
N PRO A 102 6.20 8.30 10.47
CA PRO A 102 4.83 8.27 9.94
C PRO A 102 4.83 8.25 8.41
N LEU A 103 3.81 7.63 7.83
CA LEU A 103 3.48 7.77 6.42
C LEU A 103 2.73 9.09 6.22
N THR A 104 3.30 10.01 5.45
CA THR A 104 2.72 11.34 5.17
C THR A 104 2.36 11.52 3.70
N VAL A 105 3.02 10.78 2.81
CA VAL A 105 2.77 10.78 1.37
C VAL A 105 1.92 9.57 1.02
N TYR A 106 0.72 9.81 0.48
CA TYR A 106 -0.17 8.75 0.06
C TYR A 106 0.07 8.35 -1.40
N GLU A 107 -0.56 7.27 -1.81
CA GLU A 107 -0.37 6.65 -3.13
C GLU A 107 -0.50 7.65 -4.29
N ALA A 108 -1.53 8.50 -4.28
CA ALA A 108 -1.77 9.47 -5.34
C ALA A 108 -0.64 10.48 -5.49
N ASP A 109 -0.11 10.98 -4.38
CA ASP A 109 0.99 11.95 -4.39
C ASP A 109 2.30 11.29 -4.85
N ALA A 110 2.53 10.04 -4.41
CA ALA A 110 3.68 9.26 -4.83
C ALA A 110 3.64 8.94 -6.34
N LEU A 111 2.47 8.53 -6.86
CA LEU A 111 2.25 8.33 -8.29
C LEU A 111 2.49 9.61 -9.09
N ALA A 112 1.99 10.76 -8.60
CA ALA A 112 2.22 12.05 -9.24
C ALA A 112 3.71 12.44 -9.24
N ALA A 113 4.45 12.14 -8.17
CA ALA A 113 5.89 12.38 -8.10
C ALA A 113 6.66 11.50 -9.09
N ALA A 114 6.35 10.20 -9.13
CA ALA A 114 6.96 9.24 -10.04
C ALA A 114 6.67 9.58 -11.51
N SER A 115 5.42 9.96 -11.83
CA SER A 115 4.99 10.34 -13.18
C SER A 115 5.77 11.53 -13.73
N ARG A 116 6.03 12.52 -12.91
CA ARG A 116 6.83 13.68 -13.31
C ARG A 116 8.30 13.34 -13.54
N HIS A 117 8.78 12.28 -12.91
CA HIS A 117 10.18 11.90 -12.94
C HIS A 117 10.58 11.07 -14.17
N VAL A 118 9.74 10.12 -14.61
CA VAL A 118 10.11 9.14 -15.64
C VAL A 118 10.22 9.72 -17.07
N GLY A 119 9.64 10.87 -17.36
CA GLY A 119 9.80 11.56 -18.64
C GLY A 119 9.17 10.89 -19.87
N PHE A 120 8.24 9.93 -19.69
CA PHE A 120 7.44 9.34 -20.75
C PHE A 120 5.95 9.31 -20.39
N PRO A 121 5.03 9.30 -21.39
CA PRO A 121 3.60 9.16 -21.14
C PRO A 121 3.28 7.82 -20.49
N ILE A 122 2.46 7.82 -19.44
CA ILE A 122 2.14 6.63 -18.64
C ILE A 122 0.80 6.05 -19.07
N GLY A 123 0.77 4.76 -19.41
CA GLY A 123 -0.44 3.99 -19.68
C GLY A 123 -0.96 3.29 -18.43
N HIS A 124 -0.07 2.53 -17.77
CA HIS A 124 -0.41 1.77 -16.56
C HIS A 124 0.60 2.07 -15.46
N ALA A 125 0.11 2.10 -14.23
CA ALA A 125 0.94 2.26 -13.05
C ALA A 125 0.43 1.38 -11.92
N SER A 126 1.36 0.89 -11.10
CA SER A 126 1.05 0.23 -9.84
C SER A 126 1.93 0.76 -8.73
N ALA A 127 1.38 0.89 -7.53
CA ALA A 127 2.07 1.39 -6.37
C ALA A 127 2.05 0.35 -5.24
N GLN A 128 3.19 0.13 -4.63
CA GLN A 128 3.35 -0.75 -3.49
C GLN A 128 4.09 -0.04 -2.37
N LEU A 129 3.52 -0.04 -1.18
CA LEU A 129 4.20 0.47 0.01
C LEU A 129 5.19 -0.56 0.54
N GLY A 130 6.41 -0.13 0.81
CA GLY A 130 7.47 -0.89 1.45
C GLY A 130 8.20 -0.07 2.50
N TRP A 131 9.24 -0.66 3.09
CA TRP A 131 10.10 0.02 4.06
C TRP A 131 11.55 -0.15 3.67
N GLN A 132 12.33 0.91 3.82
CA GLN A 132 13.74 0.93 3.45
C GLN A 132 14.64 1.33 4.60
N GLY A 133 15.85 0.73 4.63
CA GLY A 133 16.88 1.04 5.61
C GLY A 133 16.63 0.53 7.02
N LEU A 134 17.62 0.76 7.91
CA LEU A 134 17.61 0.27 9.29
C LEU A 134 16.46 0.86 10.14
N VAL A 135 16.03 2.08 9.84
CA VAL A 135 14.95 2.76 10.56
C VAL A 135 13.57 2.52 9.93
N SER A 136 13.46 1.59 8.96
CA SER A 136 12.19 1.22 8.32
C SER A 136 11.44 2.44 7.78
N ARG A 137 12.12 3.30 7.01
CA ARG A 137 11.51 4.47 6.40
C ARG A 137 10.50 4.04 5.34
N PRO A 138 9.24 4.52 5.37
CA PRO A 138 8.24 4.16 4.38
C PRO A 138 8.66 4.63 2.99
N THR A 139 8.55 3.75 1.99
CA THR A 139 8.97 4.03 0.62
C THR A 139 7.98 3.39 -0.34
N TRP A 140 7.45 4.17 -1.26
CA TRP A 140 6.61 3.71 -2.34
C TRP A 140 7.47 3.14 -3.47
N ARG A 141 7.15 1.93 -3.90
CA ARG A 141 7.69 1.31 -5.12
C ARG A 141 6.63 1.46 -6.19
N ILE A 142 6.92 2.26 -7.20
CA ILE A 142 5.98 2.58 -8.26
C ILE A 142 6.50 2.02 -9.56
N LEU A 143 5.77 1.05 -10.11
CA LEU A 143 6.03 0.47 -11.41
C LEU A 143 5.15 1.18 -12.45
N LEU A 144 5.77 1.65 -13.51
CA LEU A 144 5.15 2.46 -14.55
C LEU A 144 5.42 1.83 -15.91
N TYR A 145 4.38 1.77 -16.74
CA TYR A 145 4.49 1.34 -18.13
C TYR A 145 4.10 2.50 -19.05
N SER A 146 4.80 2.57 -20.18
CA SER A 146 4.51 3.60 -21.19
C SER A 146 3.14 3.41 -21.84
N ALA A 147 2.58 4.51 -22.38
CA ALA A 147 1.20 4.56 -22.91
C ALA A 147 1.03 3.91 -24.29
N GLU A 148 2.10 3.44 -24.91
CA GLU A 148 2.00 2.73 -26.19
C GLU A 148 1.30 1.36 -26.00
N ASN A 149 0.69 0.85 -27.05
CA ASN A 149 0.15 -0.51 -27.09
C ASN A 149 0.87 -1.33 -28.19
N PRO A 150 1.69 -2.33 -27.83
CA PRO A 150 2.11 -2.71 -26.46
C PRO A 150 3.07 -1.71 -25.83
N PRO A 151 3.19 -1.69 -24.48
CA PRO A 151 4.09 -0.81 -23.77
C PRO A 151 5.55 -1.06 -24.14
N LYS A 152 6.28 -0.02 -24.55
CA LYS A 152 7.68 -0.14 -24.99
C LYS A 152 8.69 0.09 -23.87
N ARG A 153 8.33 0.86 -22.86
CA ARG A 153 9.20 1.21 -21.73
C ARG A 153 8.53 0.89 -20.40
N ARG A 154 9.33 0.51 -19.44
CA ARG A 154 8.90 0.41 -18.06
C ARG A 154 9.85 1.19 -17.15
N GLY A 155 9.33 1.70 -16.06
CA GLY A 155 10.08 2.41 -15.03
C GLY A 155 9.72 1.91 -13.65
N LEU A 156 10.71 1.71 -12.80
CA LEU A 156 10.54 1.51 -11.38
C LEU A 156 11.05 2.76 -10.66
N VAL A 157 10.18 3.44 -9.92
CA VAL A 157 10.53 4.63 -9.16
C VAL A 157 10.30 4.39 -7.69
N LEU A 158 11.28 4.72 -6.88
CA LEU A 158 11.20 4.67 -5.41
C LEU A 158 10.95 6.09 -4.91
N VAL A 159 9.79 6.29 -4.28
CA VAL A 159 9.38 7.59 -3.73
C VAL A 159 9.30 7.50 -2.23
N ASP A 160 9.95 8.43 -1.53
CA ASP A 160 9.92 8.50 -0.08
C ASP A 160 8.49 8.78 0.42
N GLY A 161 8.01 7.96 1.35
CA GLY A 161 6.66 8.06 1.91
C GLY A 161 6.47 9.19 2.93
N VAL A 162 7.50 10.01 3.16
CA VAL A 162 7.47 11.14 4.13
C VAL A 162 7.45 12.48 3.42
N ASP A 163 8.28 12.65 2.38
CA ASP A 163 8.50 13.95 1.73
C ASP A 163 8.31 13.93 0.20
N ALA A 164 7.87 12.80 -0.36
CA ALA A 164 7.65 12.59 -1.80
C ALA A 164 8.92 12.75 -2.67
N THR A 165 10.11 12.71 -2.09
CA THR A 165 11.35 12.74 -2.88
C THR A 165 11.58 11.41 -3.58
N VAL A 166 12.09 11.47 -4.82
CA VAL A 166 12.54 10.27 -5.52
C VAL A 166 13.89 9.86 -4.96
N VAL A 167 13.95 8.67 -4.36
CA VAL A 167 15.16 8.12 -3.72
C VAL A 167 15.89 7.10 -4.59
N GLY A 168 15.29 6.70 -5.70
CA GLY A 168 15.88 5.82 -6.69
C GLY A 168 14.94 5.62 -7.86
N ASP A 169 15.50 5.39 -9.03
CA ASP A 169 14.74 5.10 -10.23
C ASP A 169 15.52 4.18 -11.16
N MET A 170 14.77 3.44 -11.98
CA MET A 170 15.29 2.64 -13.08
C MET A 170 14.27 2.72 -14.21
N VAL A 171 14.74 3.12 -15.38
CA VAL A 171 13.94 3.12 -16.61
C VAL A 171 14.64 2.24 -17.63
N GLU A 172 13.90 1.33 -18.22
CA GLU A 172 14.43 0.40 -19.22
C GLU A 172 13.40 0.14 -20.32
N ASP A 173 13.85 -0.46 -21.43
CA ASP A 173 12.94 -1.00 -22.44
C ASP A 173 12.17 -2.15 -21.83
N ASN A 174 10.88 -2.26 -22.17
CA ASN A 174 10.03 -3.32 -21.62
C ASN A 174 10.50 -4.69 -22.15
N PRO A 175 11.00 -5.58 -21.27
CA PRO A 175 11.48 -6.91 -21.68
C PRO A 175 10.34 -7.90 -21.92
N GLU A 176 9.08 -7.54 -21.68
CA GLU A 176 7.95 -8.43 -21.86
C GLU A 176 7.65 -8.65 -23.34
N ASP A 177 7.54 -9.91 -23.75
CA ASP A 177 7.17 -10.31 -25.11
C ASP A 177 5.64 -10.34 -25.24
N TRP A 178 5.09 -9.34 -25.92
CA TRP A 178 3.65 -9.19 -26.16
C TRP A 178 3.19 -9.86 -27.45
N SER A 179 4.09 -10.42 -28.26
CA SER A 179 3.76 -11.02 -29.55
C SER A 179 2.77 -12.20 -29.47
N GLN A 180 2.67 -12.82 -28.31
CA GLN A 180 1.72 -13.91 -28.05
C GLN A 180 0.27 -13.44 -27.81
N TYR A 181 0.02 -12.13 -27.72
CA TYR A 181 -1.29 -11.53 -27.49
C TYR A 181 -1.79 -10.72 -28.69
N ASP A 182 -1.01 -10.65 -29.77
CA ASP A 182 -1.37 -10.01 -31.03
C ASP A 182 -2.18 -10.98 -31.94
N ASP A 183 -3.40 -11.37 -31.50
CA ASP A 183 -4.37 -12.14 -32.30
C ASP A 183 -5.46 -11.25 -32.91
#